data_0bdeab8f7e852c6c1991064781338120
#
_entry.id   0bdeab8f7e852c6c1991064781338120
#
_cell.length_a   1.000
_cell.length_b   1.000
_cell.length_c   1.000
_cell.angle_alpha   90.00
_cell.angle_beta   90.00
_cell.angle_gamma   90.00
#
_symmetry.space_group_name_H-M   'P 1'
#
loop_
_entity.id
_entity.type
_entity.pdbx_description
1 polymer ?
#
loop_
_entity_poly.entity_id
_entity_poly.type
_entity_poly.pdbx_seq_one_letter_code
_entity_poly.pdbx_strand_id
1 'polypeptide(L)'
;MTQLDLTIAGVGGQGSILAGVILGSAAVNYDGKYAVQTQAYSSELRGGFAATWVIISDKPILFPRVTRPDILIAQAQDSISRFADTLKPEGSLIIDADMVHRIPQGVNRIYEVHATTAAHQKLKSPVTANMIVLGALCRITEVVSRGALEKAISA
;
A
#
# COMPACT_ATOMS: atom_id res chain seq x y z
N MET A 1 16.95 5.25 5.81
CA MET A 1 15.59 5.62 6.20
C MET A 1 15.26 5.04 7.55
N THR A 2 14.78 5.87 8.48
CA THR A 2 14.45 5.39 9.83
C THR A 2 12.97 4.99 9.96
N GLN A 3 12.08 5.70 9.28
CA GLN A 3 10.64 5.45 9.37
C GLN A 3 9.95 5.76 8.05
N LEU A 4 8.99 4.92 7.68
CA LEU A 4 8.15 5.13 6.50
C LEU A 4 6.68 5.01 6.90
N ASP A 5 5.91 6.03 6.58
CA ASP A 5 4.47 6.07 6.82
C ASP A 5 3.75 5.84 5.49
N LEU A 6 2.83 4.88 5.46
CA LEU A 6 2.13 4.47 4.25
C LEU A 6 0.63 4.47 4.44
N THR A 7 -0.08 4.79 3.37
CA THR A 7 -1.51 4.50 3.23
C THR A 7 -1.68 3.56 2.04
N ILE A 8 -2.40 2.46 2.25
CA ILE A 8 -2.79 1.54 1.17
C ILE A 8 -4.31 1.56 1.12
N ALA A 9 -4.86 1.96 -0.01
CA ALA A 9 -6.30 2.15 -0.12
C ALA A 9 -6.85 1.57 -1.42
N GLY A 10 -8.07 1.06 -1.33
CA GLY A 10 -8.81 0.49 -2.44
C GLY A 10 -10.28 0.41 -2.10
N VAL A 11 -10.98 -0.42 -2.83
CA VAL A 11 -12.39 -0.74 -2.54
C VAL A 11 -12.49 -2.19 -2.07
N GLY A 12 -13.63 -2.56 -1.53
CA GLY A 12 -13.85 -3.91 -1.01
C GLY A 12 -13.51 -4.97 -2.06
N GLY A 13 -12.81 -6.02 -1.65
CA GLY A 13 -12.40 -7.10 -2.53
C GLY A 13 -11.02 -6.95 -3.16
N GLN A 14 -10.39 -5.77 -3.04
CA GLN A 14 -9.05 -5.55 -3.64
C GLN A 14 -7.89 -5.96 -2.73
N GLY A 15 -8.17 -6.31 -1.48
CA GLY A 15 -7.14 -6.81 -0.57
C GLY A 15 -6.17 -5.76 -0.05
N SER A 16 -6.59 -4.49 0.03
CA SER A 16 -5.73 -3.41 0.51
C SER A 16 -5.31 -3.61 1.96
N ILE A 17 -6.25 -4.01 2.83
CA ILE A 17 -5.96 -4.24 4.24
C ILE A 17 -5.03 -5.44 4.40
N LEU A 18 -5.27 -6.52 3.66
CA LEU A 18 -4.39 -7.69 3.66
C LEU A 18 -2.98 -7.33 3.24
N ALA A 19 -2.84 -6.47 2.23
CA ALA A 19 -1.52 -6.00 1.81
C ALA A 19 -0.77 -5.32 2.97
N GLY A 20 -1.47 -4.50 3.75
CA GLY A 20 -0.88 -3.86 4.93
C GLY A 20 -0.46 -4.86 6.00
N VAL A 21 -1.28 -5.87 6.25
CA VAL A 21 -0.95 -6.94 7.22
C VAL A 21 0.31 -7.69 6.78
N ILE A 22 0.38 -8.06 5.50
CA ILE A 22 1.55 -8.79 4.97
C ILE A 22 2.80 -7.94 5.06
N LEU A 23 2.70 -6.66 4.71
CA LEU A 23 3.85 -5.76 4.77
C LEU A 23 4.37 -5.60 6.20
N GLY A 24 3.47 -5.42 7.17
CA GLY A 24 3.83 -5.34 8.58
C GLY A 24 4.47 -6.63 9.09
N SER A 25 3.92 -7.77 8.70
CA SER A 25 4.46 -9.07 9.03
C SER A 25 5.88 -9.25 8.47
N ALA A 26 6.09 -8.85 7.22
CA ALA A 26 7.41 -8.92 6.59
C ALA A 26 8.43 -8.11 7.38
N ALA A 27 8.06 -6.89 7.77
CA ALA A 27 8.95 -6.01 8.53
C ALA A 27 9.32 -6.59 9.89
N VAL A 28 8.32 -7.04 10.65
CA VAL A 28 8.52 -7.46 12.04
C VAL A 28 9.13 -8.86 12.12
N ASN A 29 8.55 -9.81 11.39
CA ASN A 29 8.91 -11.21 11.55
C ASN A 29 10.19 -11.62 10.82
N TYR A 30 10.54 -10.91 9.76
CA TYR A 30 11.65 -11.32 8.89
C TYR A 30 12.74 -10.28 8.72
N ASP A 31 12.46 -9.00 8.93
CA ASP A 31 13.49 -7.95 8.81
C ASP A 31 13.87 -7.31 10.15
N GLY A 32 13.28 -7.77 11.25
CA GLY A 32 13.63 -7.26 12.58
C GLY A 32 13.29 -5.79 12.81
N LYS A 33 12.28 -5.28 12.13
CA LYS A 33 11.84 -3.90 12.26
C LYS A 33 10.63 -3.77 13.16
N TYR A 34 10.22 -2.53 13.42
CA TYR A 34 8.98 -2.23 14.13
C TYR A 34 7.92 -1.84 13.13
N ALA A 35 6.67 -2.24 13.38
CA ALA A 35 5.56 -1.87 12.52
C ALA A 35 4.29 -1.69 13.35
N VAL A 36 3.48 -0.73 12.91
CA VAL A 36 2.13 -0.50 13.44
C VAL A 36 1.18 -0.44 12.25
N GLN A 37 0.03 -1.09 12.37
CA GLN A 37 -0.98 -1.08 11.33
C GLN A 37 -2.33 -0.74 11.94
N THR A 38 -3.05 0.19 11.31
CA THR A 38 -4.45 0.49 11.60
C THR A 38 -5.25 0.39 10.32
N GLN A 39 -6.56 0.27 10.43
CA GLN A 39 -7.40 0.08 9.26
C GLN A 39 -8.78 0.71 9.44
N ALA A 40 -9.40 1.04 8.32
CA ALA A 40 -10.77 1.51 8.26
C ALA A 40 -11.42 1.06 6.96
N TYR A 41 -12.70 0.86 7.00
CA TYR A 41 -13.47 0.53 5.82
C TYR A 41 -14.88 1.11 5.97
N SER A 42 -15.57 1.28 4.84
CA SER A 42 -16.92 1.80 4.88
C SER A 42 -17.89 0.76 5.42
N SER A 43 -19.02 1.22 5.95
CA SER A 43 -20.08 0.33 6.42
C SER A 43 -20.85 -0.36 5.29
N GLU A 44 -20.57 0.01 4.03
CA GLU A 44 -21.20 -0.62 2.88
C GLU A 44 -20.71 -2.05 2.72
N LEU A 45 -21.61 -2.95 2.33
CA LEU A 45 -21.28 -4.36 2.16
C LEU A 45 -20.44 -4.62 0.91
N ARG A 46 -20.57 -3.78 -0.11
CA ARG A 46 -19.83 -3.92 -1.38
C ARG A 46 -19.43 -2.55 -1.91
N GLY A 47 -18.29 -2.47 -2.58
CA GLY A 47 -17.84 -1.29 -3.27
C GLY A 47 -17.44 -0.13 -2.37
N GLY A 48 -17.52 -0.31 -1.06
CA GLY A 48 -17.07 0.69 -0.12
C GLY A 48 -15.55 0.73 -0.02
N PHE A 49 -15.00 1.83 0.44
CA PHE A 49 -13.57 1.96 0.57
C PHE A 49 -13.00 1.03 1.65
N ALA A 50 -11.76 0.62 1.45
CA ALA A 50 -10.96 -0.07 2.44
C ALA A 50 -9.58 0.57 2.45
N ALA A 51 -9.07 0.88 3.61
CA ALA A 51 -7.77 1.52 3.74
C ALA A 51 -7.02 0.98 4.95
N THR A 52 -5.71 0.93 4.83
CA THR A 52 -4.84 0.62 5.96
C THR A 52 -3.71 1.63 6.01
N TRP A 53 -3.30 1.96 7.21
CA TRP A 53 -2.17 2.83 7.49
C TRP A 53 -1.10 1.98 8.15
N VAL A 54 0.11 2.03 7.59
CA VAL A 54 1.22 1.20 8.07
C VAL A 54 2.41 2.11 8.35
N ILE A 55 3.01 1.95 9.51
CA ILE A 55 4.26 2.60 9.87
C ILE A 55 5.30 1.49 9.99
N ILE A 56 6.43 1.64 9.31
CA ILE A 56 7.56 0.74 9.42
C ILE A 56 8.78 1.54 9.84
N SER A 57 9.48 1.09 10.87
CA SER A 57 10.58 1.85 11.44
C SER A 57 11.71 0.92 11.91
N ASP A 58 12.93 1.42 11.82
CA ASP A 58 14.11 0.77 12.40
C ASP A 58 14.16 0.95 13.93
N LYS A 59 13.38 1.88 14.45
CA LYS A 59 13.34 2.23 15.87
C LYS A 59 11.92 2.08 16.43
N PRO A 60 11.74 1.96 17.74
CA PRO A 60 10.40 1.93 18.33
C PRO A 60 9.56 3.12 17.89
N ILE A 61 8.29 2.84 17.60
CA ILE A 61 7.36 3.83 17.07
C ILE A 61 6.67 4.53 18.24
N LEU A 62 6.92 5.83 18.37
CA LEU A 62 6.39 6.62 19.49
C LEU A 62 5.01 7.23 19.20
N PHE A 63 4.72 7.51 17.93
CA PHE A 63 3.45 8.06 17.50
C PHE A 63 2.80 7.11 16.50
N PRO A 64 1.89 6.24 16.97
CA PRO A 64 1.37 5.14 16.12
C PRO A 64 0.21 5.56 15.21
N ARG A 65 0.30 6.71 14.59
CA ARG A 65 -0.74 7.21 13.69
C ARG A 65 -0.12 7.87 12.47
N VAL A 66 -0.66 7.52 11.30
CA VAL A 66 -0.29 8.16 10.05
C VAL A 66 -1.27 9.30 9.78
N THR A 67 -0.78 10.54 9.75
CA THR A 67 -1.59 11.70 9.41
C THR A 67 -1.30 12.16 7.99
N ARG A 68 -0.03 12.16 7.59
CA ARG A 68 0.40 12.50 6.24
C ARG A 68 1.40 11.45 5.79
N PRO A 69 1.00 10.52 4.93
CA PRO A 69 1.90 9.44 4.53
C PRO A 69 3.02 9.92 3.60
N ASP A 70 4.13 9.21 3.66
CA ASP A 70 5.21 9.35 2.70
C ASP A 70 4.83 8.74 1.35
N ILE A 71 4.02 7.69 1.39
CA ILE A 71 3.56 6.97 0.21
C ILE A 71 2.07 6.65 0.35
N LEU A 72 1.34 6.94 -0.72
CA LEU A 72 -0.03 6.47 -0.91
C LEU A 72 -0.02 5.42 -2.02
N ILE A 73 -0.52 4.24 -1.71
CA ILE A 73 -0.82 3.21 -2.70
C ILE A 73 -2.31 3.26 -2.96
N ALA A 74 -2.71 3.59 -4.19
CA ALA A 74 -4.10 3.71 -4.58
C ALA A 74 -4.45 2.61 -5.59
N GLN A 75 -5.32 1.70 -5.18
CA GLN A 75 -5.77 0.59 -6.02
C GLN A 75 -7.08 0.87 -6.74
N ALA A 76 -7.71 2.01 -6.45
CA ALA A 76 -8.96 2.41 -7.09
C ALA A 76 -9.01 3.93 -7.24
N GLN A 77 -9.80 4.41 -8.19
CA GLN A 77 -9.99 5.85 -8.39
C GLN A 77 -10.56 6.51 -7.12
N ASP A 78 -11.44 5.83 -6.42
CA ASP A 78 -12.00 6.32 -5.15
C ASP A 78 -10.91 6.61 -4.11
N SER A 79 -9.84 5.84 -4.11
CA SER A 79 -8.71 6.03 -3.19
C SER A 79 -8.01 7.37 -3.43
N ILE A 80 -7.93 7.80 -4.68
CA ILE A 80 -7.38 9.10 -5.03
C ILE A 80 -8.27 10.21 -4.46
N SER A 81 -9.58 10.11 -4.68
CA SER A 81 -10.53 11.13 -4.21
C SER A 81 -10.51 11.28 -2.68
N ARG A 82 -10.30 10.19 -1.96
CA ARG A 82 -10.33 10.19 -0.50
C ARG A 82 -9.01 10.57 0.15
N PHE A 83 -7.89 10.16 -0.43
CA PHE A 83 -6.61 10.17 0.28
C PHE A 83 -5.48 10.95 -0.38
N ALA A 84 -5.61 11.35 -1.64
CA ALA A 84 -4.50 12.00 -2.35
C ALA A 84 -4.05 13.30 -1.67
N ASP A 85 -4.97 14.05 -1.11
CA ASP A 85 -4.65 15.32 -0.44
C ASP A 85 -3.98 15.14 0.92
N THR A 86 -3.97 13.94 1.47
CA THR A 86 -3.27 13.64 2.72
C THR A 86 -1.78 13.39 2.51
N LEU A 87 -1.38 13.08 1.28
CA LEU A 87 0.02 12.76 0.97
C LEU A 87 0.92 13.96 1.25
N LYS A 88 2.11 13.70 1.79
CA LYS A 88 3.12 14.75 1.96
C LYS A 88 3.45 15.41 0.62
N PRO A 89 3.80 16.71 0.60
CA PRO A 89 4.16 17.38 -0.66
C PRO A 89 5.29 16.68 -1.43
N GLU A 90 6.26 16.11 -0.72
CA GLU A 90 7.37 15.36 -1.31
C GLU A 90 7.09 13.87 -1.40
N GLY A 91 5.88 13.44 -1.07
CA GLY A 91 5.49 12.06 -1.06
C GLY A 91 5.35 11.44 -2.44
N SER A 92 5.26 10.12 -2.48
CA SER A 92 5.10 9.34 -3.71
C SER A 92 3.75 8.68 -3.77
N LEU A 93 3.20 8.63 -4.98
CA LEU A 93 1.94 7.95 -5.26
C LEU A 93 2.25 6.71 -6.12
N ILE A 94 1.79 5.56 -5.67
CA ILE A 94 1.85 4.32 -6.44
C ILE A 94 0.41 3.95 -6.79
N ILE A 95 0.11 3.80 -8.06
CA ILE A 95 -1.23 3.50 -8.52
C ILE A 95 -1.29 2.19 -9.28
N ASP A 96 -2.43 1.51 -9.16
CA ASP A 96 -2.81 0.49 -10.14
C ASP A 96 -3.34 1.24 -11.36
N ALA A 97 -2.52 1.34 -12.39
CA ALA A 97 -2.83 2.16 -13.57
C ALA A 97 -4.00 1.61 -14.38
N ASP A 98 -4.40 0.37 -14.15
CA ASP A 98 -5.59 -0.21 -14.77
C ASP A 98 -6.88 0.28 -14.10
N MET A 99 -6.80 0.72 -12.86
CA MET A 99 -7.96 1.12 -12.06
C MET A 99 -8.01 2.61 -11.76
N VAL A 100 -6.89 3.32 -11.89
CA VAL A 100 -6.77 4.74 -11.60
C VAL A 100 -6.43 5.47 -12.88
N HIS A 101 -7.29 6.39 -13.31
CA HIS A 101 -7.16 7.08 -14.59
C HIS A 101 -6.96 8.58 -14.47
N ARG A 102 -7.30 9.15 -13.31
CA ARG A 102 -7.18 10.59 -13.06
C ARG A 102 -6.39 10.82 -11.79
N ILE A 103 -5.38 11.68 -11.89
CA ILE A 103 -4.49 12.01 -10.78
C ILE A 103 -4.53 13.52 -10.59
N PRO A 104 -4.67 14.02 -9.35
CA PRO A 104 -4.70 15.46 -9.11
C PRO A 104 -3.35 16.10 -9.42
N GLN A 105 -3.37 17.37 -9.75
CA GLN A 105 -2.16 18.15 -9.95
C GLN A 105 -1.42 18.30 -8.62
N GLY A 106 -0.11 18.47 -8.71
CA GLY A 106 0.73 18.70 -7.53
C GLY A 106 1.41 17.46 -6.96
N VAL A 107 1.09 16.29 -7.48
CA VAL A 107 1.82 15.06 -7.11
C VAL A 107 3.00 14.91 -8.05
N ASN A 108 4.21 14.98 -7.50
CA ASN A 108 5.44 15.03 -8.30
C ASN A 108 6.03 13.66 -8.61
N ARG A 109 5.79 12.68 -7.74
CA ARG A 109 6.35 11.33 -7.91
C ARG A 109 5.21 10.34 -8.02
N ILE A 110 5.01 9.83 -9.22
CA ILE A 110 3.92 8.90 -9.52
C ILE A 110 4.54 7.66 -10.16
N TYR A 111 4.22 6.50 -9.60
CA TYR A 111 4.64 5.21 -10.14
C TYR A 111 3.40 4.46 -10.59
N GLU A 112 3.37 4.10 -11.86
CA GLU A 112 2.25 3.40 -12.47
C GLU A 112 2.56 1.92 -12.57
N VAL A 113 1.67 1.09 -12.04
CA VAL A 113 1.80 -0.36 -12.09
C VAL A 113 0.50 -0.92 -12.67
N HIS A 114 0.61 -1.69 -13.73
CA HIS A 114 -0.56 -2.36 -14.32
C HIS A 114 -0.83 -3.66 -13.56
N ALA A 115 -1.20 -3.53 -12.30
CA ALA A 115 -1.32 -4.67 -11.38
C ALA A 115 -2.49 -5.57 -11.72
N THR A 116 -3.65 -5.00 -12.02
CA THR A 116 -4.84 -5.77 -12.37
C THR A 116 -4.62 -6.56 -13.66
N THR A 117 -4.07 -5.92 -14.70
CA THR A 117 -3.75 -6.61 -15.96
C THR A 117 -2.76 -7.74 -15.73
N ALA A 118 -1.68 -7.49 -14.98
CA ALA A 118 -0.69 -8.51 -14.70
C ALA A 118 -1.27 -9.69 -13.91
N ALA A 119 -2.15 -9.41 -12.95
CA ALA A 119 -2.81 -10.46 -12.16
C ALA A 119 -3.67 -11.35 -13.06
N HIS A 120 -4.44 -10.76 -13.97
CA HIS A 120 -5.27 -11.51 -14.91
C HIS A 120 -4.46 -12.31 -15.92
N GLN A 121 -3.51 -11.65 -16.60
CA GLN A 121 -2.85 -12.22 -17.77
C GLN A 121 -1.68 -13.12 -17.39
N LYS A 122 -0.85 -12.73 -16.43
CA LYS A 122 0.35 -13.47 -16.08
C LYS A 122 0.15 -14.47 -14.97
N LEU A 123 -0.63 -14.12 -13.96
CA LEU A 123 -0.84 -14.98 -12.79
C LEU A 123 -2.18 -15.70 -12.84
N LYS A 124 -3.07 -15.30 -13.75
CA LYS A 124 -4.43 -15.85 -13.89
C LYS A 124 -5.18 -15.88 -12.57
N SER A 125 -4.91 -14.89 -11.71
CA SER A 125 -5.51 -14.75 -10.40
C SER A 125 -5.78 -13.28 -10.12
N PRO A 126 -6.99 -12.78 -10.43
CA PRO A 126 -7.32 -11.36 -10.25
C PRO A 126 -7.13 -10.85 -8.83
N VAL A 127 -7.25 -11.73 -7.84
CA VAL A 127 -7.13 -11.34 -6.43
C VAL A 127 -5.69 -11.01 -6.00
N THR A 128 -4.70 -11.25 -6.85
CA THR A 128 -3.29 -11.04 -6.49
C THR A 128 -2.75 -9.66 -6.88
N ALA A 129 -3.59 -8.79 -7.43
CA ALA A 129 -3.14 -7.44 -7.80
C ALA A 129 -2.53 -6.69 -6.60
N ASN A 130 -3.06 -6.87 -5.41
CA ASN A 130 -2.52 -6.28 -4.18
C ASN A 130 -1.08 -6.71 -3.91
N MET A 131 -0.75 -7.96 -4.19
CA MET A 131 0.61 -8.48 -3.99
C MET A 131 1.58 -7.89 -5.02
N ILE A 132 1.13 -7.67 -6.24
CA ILE A 132 1.93 -7.04 -7.28
C ILE A 132 2.28 -5.61 -6.88
N VAL A 133 1.32 -4.87 -6.36
CA VAL A 133 1.54 -3.50 -5.87
C VAL A 133 2.53 -3.48 -4.70
N LEU A 134 2.44 -4.44 -3.79
CA LEU A 134 3.41 -4.58 -2.70
C LEU A 134 4.82 -4.85 -3.23
N GLY A 135 4.94 -5.70 -4.24
CA GLY A 135 6.23 -5.95 -4.88
C GLY A 135 6.83 -4.67 -5.46
N ALA A 136 6.00 -3.86 -6.11
CA ALA A 136 6.42 -2.55 -6.63
C ALA A 136 6.87 -1.62 -5.50
N LEU A 137 6.13 -1.56 -4.40
CA LEU A 137 6.50 -0.77 -3.23
C LEU A 137 7.89 -1.17 -2.71
N CYS A 138 8.12 -2.46 -2.56
CA CYS A 138 9.40 -2.95 -2.06
C CYS A 138 10.55 -2.64 -3.02
N ARG A 139 10.30 -2.73 -4.31
CA ARG A 139 11.31 -2.40 -5.33
C ARG A 139 11.67 -0.91 -5.31
N ILE A 140 10.69 -0.06 -5.12
CA ILE A 140 10.87 1.40 -5.12
C ILE A 140 11.51 1.88 -3.83
N THR A 141 11.08 1.36 -2.69
CA THR A 141 11.44 1.90 -1.36
C THR A 141 12.44 1.06 -0.60
N GLU A 142 12.52 -0.21 -0.90
CA GLU A 142 13.30 -1.19 -0.11
C GLU A 142 12.93 -1.17 1.38
N VAL A 143 11.68 -0.83 1.69
CA VAL A 143 11.20 -0.71 3.07
C VAL A 143 11.27 -2.05 3.81
N VAL A 144 11.07 -3.15 3.10
CA VAL A 144 11.35 -4.51 3.57
C VAL A 144 12.15 -5.21 2.49
N SER A 145 12.92 -6.24 2.88
CA SER A 145 13.68 -7.02 1.93
C SER A 145 12.75 -7.87 1.06
N ARG A 146 13.19 -8.19 -0.14
CA ARG A 146 12.46 -9.09 -1.02
C ARG A 146 12.21 -10.44 -0.37
N GLY A 147 13.24 -10.99 0.30
CA GLY A 147 13.10 -12.27 1.00
C GLY A 147 12.07 -12.21 2.12
N ALA A 148 12.02 -11.12 2.87
CA ALA A 148 11.04 -10.95 3.93
C ALA A 148 9.62 -10.90 3.36
N LEU A 149 9.42 -10.17 2.26
CA LEU A 149 8.12 -10.10 1.62
C LEU A 149 7.67 -11.45 1.09
N GLU A 150 8.56 -12.19 0.43
CA GLU A 150 8.26 -13.53 -0.09
C GLU A 150 7.85 -14.49 1.03
N LYS A 151 8.55 -14.45 2.15
CA LYS A 151 8.21 -15.29 3.31
C LYS A 151 6.87 -14.92 3.92
N ALA A 152 6.58 -13.63 4.03
CA ALA A 152 5.32 -13.16 4.59
C ALA A 152 4.13 -13.56 3.71
N ILE A 153 4.29 -13.50 2.39
CA ILE A 153 3.25 -13.91 1.45
C ILE A 153 3.00 -15.42 1.54
N SER A 154 4.06 -16.20 1.74
CA SER A 154 3.97 -17.67 1.79
C SER A 154 3.45 -18.20 3.12
N ALA A 155 3.48 -17.39 4.15
CA ALA A 155 3.08 -17.80 5.50
C ALA A 155 1.57 -17.98 5.67
#